data_f5a1ed307c82addac5443ba0e2262257
#
_entry.id   f5a1ed307c82addac5443ba0e2262257
#
_cell.length_a   1.000
_cell.length_b   1.000
_cell.length_c   1.000
_cell.angle_alpha   90.00
_cell.angle_beta   90.00
_cell.angle_gamma   90.00
#
_symmetry.space_group_name_H-M   'P 1'
#
loop_
_entity.id
_entity.type
_entity.pdbx_description
1 polymer ?
#
loop_
_entity_poly.entity_id
_entity_poly.type
_entity_poly.pdbx_seq_one_letter_code
_entity_poly.pdbx_strand_id
1 'polypeptide(L)'
;MSQDVDDGDRVASGQGIERRAGALSRRAILDAATEMIDQHGLQQLTMRRLGTWCGVEAMALYRYVSGREDLLNGVVDNLIDDLYEDQLASRDAEDGGWQDYLQRVAHGVRAIALEHPQLFPAIATRPPEAPWVRPPLRSLRWMETFLATLRGFGFNREAAVGVYRSFTTFLLGQLLLEVAAHGAPLSPAMDAVDGGAPLPLDLQQYPNLLELAPMLAEDHSLAEFEEALEDLLDRIETNTHTP
;
A
#
# COMPACT_ATOMS: atom_id res chain seq x y z
N MET A 1 29.41 51.99 25.63
CA MET A 1 28.66 51.36 26.68
C MET A 1 27.54 50.67 25.92
N SER A 2 27.78 49.49 25.57
CA SER A 2 27.50 48.19 26.24
C SER A 2 26.12 47.73 25.92
N GLN A 3 26.06 46.69 25.04
CA GLN A 3 25.61 45.36 25.35
C GLN A 3 24.07 45.24 25.29
N ASP A 4 23.45 44.33 24.70
CA ASP A 4 23.76 42.94 24.38
C ASP A 4 22.97 42.48 23.15
N VAL A 5 23.65 41.77 22.35
CA VAL A 5 23.14 40.87 21.32
C VAL A 5 22.97 39.55 21.98
N ASP A 6 22.04 38.81 21.51
CA ASP A 6 22.04 37.35 21.50
C ASP A 6 20.83 36.74 22.21
N ASP A 7 20.35 35.77 21.50
CA ASP A 7 19.63 34.60 21.92
C ASP A 7 18.19 34.47 21.38
N GLY A 8 18.08 34.04 20.14
CA GLY A 8 16.80 33.72 19.49
C GLY A 8 16.85 32.48 18.61
N ASP A 9 17.89 31.65 18.69
CA ASP A 9 18.01 30.46 17.84
C ASP A 9 18.23 29.17 18.64
N ARG A 10 17.25 28.82 19.47
CA ARG A 10 17.21 27.55 20.17
C ARG A 10 15.79 27.23 20.62
N VAL A 11 14.87 26.87 19.77
CA VAL A 11 13.77 25.95 20.12
C VAL A 11 13.15 25.35 18.85
N ALA A 12 13.77 24.37 18.27
CA ALA A 12 13.11 23.43 17.37
C ALA A 12 13.85 22.08 17.40
N SER A 13 14.11 21.59 18.60
CA SER A 13 14.72 20.26 18.75
C SER A 13 14.18 19.68 20.04
N GLY A 14 13.14 18.86 19.97
CA GLY A 14 12.76 18.14 21.17
C GLY A 14 11.31 17.73 21.28
N GLN A 15 10.72 17.17 20.24
CA GLN A 15 9.66 16.17 20.44
C GLN A 15 10.14 14.84 19.87
N GLY A 16 11.26 14.37 20.43
CA GLY A 16 11.66 12.98 20.36
C GLY A 16 10.62 12.20 21.17
N ILE A 17 9.82 11.41 20.46
CA ILE A 17 8.97 10.39 21.01
C ILE A 17 9.84 9.58 21.97
N GLU A 18 9.48 9.56 23.25
CA GLU A 18 9.99 8.60 24.24
C GLU A 18 9.61 7.20 23.77
N ARG A 19 10.42 6.64 22.86
CA ARG A 19 10.23 5.27 22.42
C ARG A 19 10.66 4.35 23.53
N ARG A 20 9.70 3.56 23.99
CA ARG A 20 9.88 2.42 24.89
C ARG A 20 11.18 1.71 24.50
N ALA A 21 12.11 1.60 25.41
CA ALA A 21 13.30 0.76 25.32
C ALA A 21 12.87 -0.72 25.38
N GLY A 22 12.13 -1.17 24.37
CA GLY A 22 11.93 -2.56 24.04
C GLY A 22 13.18 -3.10 23.39
N ALA A 23 13.55 -4.33 23.67
CA ALA A 23 14.68 -4.98 23.02
C ALA A 23 14.53 -4.89 21.51
N LEU A 24 15.61 -4.47 20.82
CA LEU A 24 15.66 -4.43 19.35
C LEU A 24 15.32 -5.82 18.80
N SER A 25 14.30 -5.90 17.97
CA SER A 25 13.84 -7.14 17.32
C SER A 25 13.63 -6.90 15.84
N ARG A 26 13.59 -7.98 15.03
CA ARG A 26 13.26 -7.84 13.60
C ARG A 26 11.93 -7.11 13.40
N ARG A 27 10.86 -7.49 14.11
CA ARG A 27 9.54 -6.84 14.01
C ARG A 27 9.65 -5.33 14.32
N ALA A 28 10.27 -4.95 15.44
CA ALA A 28 10.43 -3.55 15.81
C ALA A 28 11.22 -2.72 14.76
N ILE A 29 12.20 -3.36 14.08
CA ILE A 29 12.94 -2.71 12.98
C ILE A 29 12.05 -2.53 11.75
N LEU A 30 11.23 -3.51 11.41
CA LEU A 30 10.31 -3.44 10.28
C LEU A 30 9.22 -2.39 10.53
N ASP A 31 8.64 -2.36 11.72
CA ASP A 31 7.64 -1.35 12.12
C ASP A 31 8.23 0.08 12.06
N ALA A 32 9.45 0.25 12.56
CA ALA A 32 10.16 1.53 12.48
C ALA A 32 10.49 1.94 11.02
N ALA A 33 10.76 0.98 10.15
CA ALA A 33 10.99 1.23 8.73
C ALA A 33 9.69 1.64 8.02
N THR A 34 8.57 0.98 8.32
CA THR A 34 7.23 1.34 7.83
C THR A 34 6.92 2.78 8.20
N GLU A 35 7.00 3.12 9.49
CA GLU A 35 6.74 4.47 10.00
C GLU A 35 7.65 5.52 9.33
N MET A 36 8.93 5.21 9.14
CA MET A 36 9.87 6.10 8.48
C MET A 36 9.53 6.33 7.00
N ILE A 37 9.07 5.29 6.30
CA ILE A 37 8.66 5.40 4.89
C ILE A 37 7.39 6.25 4.78
N ASP A 38 6.41 6.03 5.65
CA ASP A 38 5.17 6.79 5.64
C ASP A 38 5.40 8.28 5.88
N GLN A 39 6.33 8.62 6.77
CA GLN A 39 6.63 10.02 7.10
C GLN A 39 7.58 10.70 6.10
N HIS A 40 8.48 9.97 5.46
CA HIS A 40 9.58 10.56 4.71
C HIS A 40 9.72 10.03 3.28
N GLY A 41 8.91 9.04 2.90
CA GLY A 41 8.98 8.38 1.61
C GLY A 41 10.05 7.28 1.54
N LEU A 42 9.82 6.33 0.63
CA LEU A 42 10.65 5.14 0.42
C LEU A 42 12.11 5.47 0.05
N GLN A 43 12.34 6.56 -0.68
CA GLN A 43 13.68 6.99 -1.11
C GLN A 43 14.57 7.39 0.09
N GLN A 44 13.95 7.86 1.16
CA GLN A 44 14.67 8.31 2.34
C GLN A 44 15.07 7.16 3.28
N LEU A 45 14.57 5.94 3.04
CA LEU A 45 14.94 4.77 3.82
C LEU A 45 16.37 4.33 3.50
N THR A 46 17.29 4.55 4.44
CA THR A 46 18.65 4.01 4.43
C THR A 46 18.96 3.35 5.76
N MET A 47 19.83 2.34 5.76
CA MET A 47 20.22 1.63 7.00
C MET A 47 20.78 2.59 8.06
N ARG A 48 21.49 3.64 7.64
CA ARG A 48 22.03 4.65 8.54
C ARG A 48 20.94 5.49 9.19
N ARG A 49 19.97 5.99 8.40
CA ARG A 49 18.86 6.79 8.92
C ARG A 49 17.96 5.95 9.81
N LEU A 50 17.68 4.70 9.41
CA LEU A 50 16.90 3.79 10.23
C LEU A 50 17.59 3.47 11.56
N GLY A 51 18.93 3.27 11.57
CA GLY A 51 19.70 3.12 12.81
C GLY A 51 19.51 4.32 13.73
N THR A 52 19.69 5.54 13.20
CA THR A 52 19.45 6.78 13.97
C THR A 52 18.01 6.86 14.47
N TRP A 53 17.03 6.49 13.64
CA TRP A 53 15.62 6.45 13.99
C TRP A 53 15.31 5.48 15.14
N CYS A 54 15.94 4.30 15.14
CA CYS A 54 15.83 3.30 16.20
C CYS A 54 16.73 3.60 17.43
N GLY A 55 17.55 4.66 17.39
CA GLY A 55 18.49 4.99 18.47
C GLY A 55 19.66 4.01 18.60
N VAL A 56 20.06 3.36 17.50
CA VAL A 56 21.15 2.38 17.47
C VAL A 56 22.12 2.68 16.30
N GLU A 57 23.33 2.14 16.40
CA GLU A 57 24.26 2.12 15.27
C GLU A 57 23.72 1.25 14.12
N ALA A 58 23.91 1.70 12.87
CA ALA A 58 23.45 0.97 11.69
C ALA A 58 23.91 -0.50 11.67
N MET A 59 25.11 -0.79 12.19
CA MET A 59 25.67 -2.14 12.29
C MET A 59 24.84 -3.07 13.20
N ALA A 60 24.10 -2.52 14.17
CA ALA A 60 23.23 -3.32 15.03
C ALA A 60 22.02 -3.89 14.26
N LEU A 61 21.54 -3.18 13.24
CA LEU A 61 20.43 -3.61 12.40
C LEU A 61 20.77 -4.85 11.57
N TYR A 62 22.05 -4.98 11.14
CA TYR A 62 22.50 -6.10 10.30
C TYR A 62 22.48 -7.46 11.00
N ARG A 63 22.24 -7.49 12.31
CA ARG A 63 21.99 -8.74 13.04
C ARG A 63 20.59 -9.30 12.77
N TYR A 64 19.67 -8.47 12.28
CA TYR A 64 18.26 -8.79 12.11
C TYR A 64 17.81 -8.77 10.64
N VAL A 65 18.44 -7.94 9.83
CA VAL A 65 18.17 -7.79 8.39
C VAL A 65 19.48 -7.75 7.63
N SER A 66 19.58 -8.49 6.52
CA SER A 66 20.83 -8.60 5.74
C SER A 66 21.15 -7.37 4.90
N GLY A 67 20.20 -6.42 4.79
CA GLY A 67 20.35 -5.18 4.05
C GLY A 67 19.02 -4.54 3.72
N ARG A 68 19.07 -3.47 2.90
CA ARG A 68 17.88 -2.68 2.53
C ARG A 68 16.81 -3.53 1.81
N GLU A 69 17.21 -4.45 0.94
CA GLU A 69 16.28 -5.32 0.22
C GLU A 69 15.56 -6.31 1.14
N ASP A 70 16.28 -6.95 2.06
CA ASP A 70 15.69 -7.83 3.08
C ASP A 70 14.76 -7.04 4.02
N LEU A 71 15.16 -5.82 4.40
CA LEU A 71 14.33 -4.91 5.20
C LEU A 71 13.01 -4.61 4.48
N LEU A 72 13.06 -4.18 3.22
CA LEU A 72 11.86 -3.86 2.45
C LEU A 72 10.99 -5.09 2.17
N ASN A 73 11.61 -6.24 1.93
CA ASN A 73 10.86 -7.49 1.81
C ASN A 73 10.11 -7.79 3.11
N GLY A 74 10.78 -7.66 4.25
CA GLY A 74 10.17 -7.87 5.55
C GLY A 74 9.03 -6.89 5.86
N VAL A 75 9.17 -5.61 5.49
CA VAL A 75 8.10 -4.61 5.62
C VAL A 75 6.87 -5.01 4.82
N VAL A 76 7.06 -5.37 3.55
CA VAL A 76 5.95 -5.82 2.68
C VAL A 76 5.33 -7.10 3.21
N ASP A 77 6.14 -8.06 3.64
CA ASP A 77 5.65 -9.34 4.17
C ASP A 77 4.84 -9.11 5.46
N ASN A 78 5.25 -8.19 6.35
CA ASN A 78 4.49 -7.84 7.54
C ASN A 78 3.10 -7.28 7.20
N LEU A 79 3.01 -6.32 6.27
CA LEU A 79 1.73 -5.72 5.89
C LEU A 79 0.79 -6.75 5.24
N ILE A 80 1.35 -7.68 4.46
CA ILE A 80 0.58 -8.78 3.87
C ILE A 80 0.15 -9.78 4.95
N ASP A 81 0.98 -10.04 5.95
CA ASP A 81 0.63 -10.94 7.07
C ASP A 81 -0.47 -10.33 7.95
N ASP A 82 -0.42 -9.03 8.22
CA ASP A 82 -1.48 -8.32 8.94
C ASP A 82 -2.82 -8.42 8.14
N LEU A 83 -2.79 -8.19 6.82
CA LEU A 83 -3.94 -8.42 5.94
C LEU A 83 -4.43 -9.88 5.95
N TYR A 84 -3.50 -10.83 6.05
CA TYR A 84 -3.83 -12.25 6.11
C TYR A 84 -4.58 -12.61 7.39
N GLU A 85 -4.19 -12.08 8.53
CA GLU A 85 -4.90 -12.27 9.81
C GLU A 85 -6.32 -11.70 9.74
N ASP A 86 -6.50 -10.52 9.15
CA ASP A 86 -7.83 -9.92 8.92
C ASP A 86 -8.67 -10.76 7.95
N GLN A 87 -8.06 -11.32 6.91
CA GLN A 87 -8.71 -12.22 5.96
C GLN A 87 -9.18 -13.51 6.63
N LEU A 88 -8.38 -14.09 7.53
CA LEU A 88 -8.77 -15.27 8.31
C LEU A 88 -9.94 -14.96 9.25
N ALA A 89 -9.86 -13.84 9.98
CA ALA A 89 -10.95 -13.38 10.84
C ALA A 89 -12.26 -13.17 10.05
N SER A 90 -12.14 -12.67 8.82
CA SER A 90 -13.28 -12.46 7.92
C SER A 90 -13.87 -13.76 7.37
N ARG A 91 -13.07 -14.83 7.22
CA ARG A 91 -13.51 -16.13 6.74
C ARG A 91 -14.46 -16.83 7.73
N ASP A 92 -14.21 -16.65 9.01
CA ASP A 92 -14.96 -17.29 10.10
C ASP A 92 -16.24 -16.53 10.48
N ALA A 93 -16.55 -15.40 9.79
CA ALA A 93 -17.81 -14.69 9.96
C ALA A 93 -18.95 -15.53 9.36
N GLU A 94 -19.77 -16.13 10.23
CA GLU A 94 -20.75 -17.17 9.90
C GLU A 94 -21.90 -16.75 8.96
N ASP A 95 -22.09 -15.45 8.69
CA ASP A 95 -23.29 -14.94 8.01
C ASP A 95 -23.07 -14.34 6.61
N GLY A 96 -21.82 -14.30 6.11
CA GLY A 96 -21.52 -13.67 4.82
C GLY A 96 -21.21 -14.69 3.71
N GLY A 97 -21.84 -14.54 2.56
CA GLY A 97 -21.49 -15.28 1.34
C GLY A 97 -20.11 -14.87 0.78
N TRP A 98 -19.78 -15.39 -0.40
CA TRP A 98 -18.53 -15.05 -1.07
C TRP A 98 -18.43 -13.56 -1.43
N GLN A 99 -19.57 -12.88 -1.69
CA GLN A 99 -19.59 -11.43 -1.94
C GLN A 99 -19.06 -10.66 -0.74
N ASP A 100 -19.58 -10.96 0.43
CA ASP A 100 -19.22 -10.38 1.70
C ASP A 100 -17.73 -10.59 2.02
N TYR A 101 -17.21 -11.79 1.74
CA TYR A 101 -15.79 -12.09 1.85
C TYR A 101 -14.94 -11.21 0.93
N LEU A 102 -15.31 -11.09 -0.36
CA LEU A 102 -14.56 -10.26 -1.32
C LEU A 102 -14.62 -8.77 -0.96
N GLN A 103 -15.77 -8.28 -0.49
CA GLN A 103 -15.92 -6.91 0.00
C GLN A 103 -14.98 -6.63 1.17
N ARG A 104 -14.96 -7.51 2.20
CA ARG A 104 -14.04 -7.34 3.34
C ARG A 104 -12.58 -7.35 2.91
N VAL A 105 -12.19 -8.25 2.03
CA VAL A 105 -10.84 -8.26 1.48
C VAL A 105 -10.53 -6.97 0.73
N ALA A 106 -11.46 -6.48 -0.10
CA ALA A 106 -11.26 -5.25 -0.86
C ALA A 106 -11.06 -4.04 0.05
N HIS A 107 -11.91 -3.89 1.07
CA HIS A 107 -11.79 -2.82 2.06
C HIS A 107 -10.51 -2.92 2.90
N GLY A 108 -10.11 -4.12 3.30
CA GLY A 108 -8.86 -4.33 4.03
C GLY A 108 -7.65 -3.91 3.21
N VAL A 109 -7.59 -4.31 1.94
CA VAL A 109 -6.49 -3.89 1.04
C VAL A 109 -6.52 -2.37 0.80
N ARG A 110 -7.71 -1.77 0.63
CA ARG A 110 -7.85 -0.32 0.48
C ARG A 110 -7.39 0.42 1.74
N ALA A 111 -7.74 -0.06 2.92
CA ALA A 111 -7.30 0.53 4.17
C ALA A 111 -5.76 0.58 4.26
N ILE A 112 -5.08 -0.53 3.94
CA ILE A 112 -3.61 -0.58 3.88
C ILE A 112 -3.05 0.38 2.83
N ALA A 113 -3.66 0.46 1.64
CA ALA A 113 -3.21 1.36 0.59
C ALA A 113 -3.26 2.83 1.03
N LEU A 114 -4.33 3.23 1.72
CA LEU A 114 -4.51 4.60 2.21
C LEU A 114 -3.72 4.91 3.47
N GLU A 115 -3.49 3.92 4.33
CA GLU A 115 -2.64 4.07 5.52
C GLU A 115 -1.16 4.16 5.14
N HIS A 116 -0.74 3.42 4.10
CA HIS A 116 0.64 3.33 3.66
C HIS A 116 0.82 3.70 2.17
N PRO A 117 0.40 4.91 1.74
CA PRO A 117 0.38 5.27 0.32
C PRO A 117 1.77 5.25 -0.32
N GLN A 118 2.83 5.55 0.44
CA GLN A 118 4.22 5.50 -0.03
C GLN A 118 4.76 4.07 -0.20
N LEU A 119 4.18 3.10 0.51
CA LEU A 119 4.56 1.69 0.46
C LEU A 119 3.72 0.88 -0.52
N PHE A 120 2.46 1.23 -0.72
CA PHE A 120 1.53 0.44 -1.53
C PHE A 120 2.04 0.17 -2.96
N PRO A 121 2.63 1.13 -3.69
CA PRO A 121 3.23 0.83 -5.00
C PRO A 121 4.34 -0.22 -4.93
N ALA A 122 5.15 -0.22 -3.86
CA ALA A 122 6.17 -1.24 -3.66
C ALA A 122 5.54 -2.61 -3.33
N ILE A 123 4.45 -2.66 -2.56
CA ILE A 123 3.70 -3.89 -2.28
C ILE A 123 3.14 -4.47 -3.59
N ALA A 124 2.50 -3.63 -4.41
CA ALA A 124 1.84 -4.02 -5.65
C ALA A 124 2.80 -4.47 -6.76
N THR A 125 4.03 -3.92 -6.80
CA THR A 125 4.95 -4.10 -7.94
C THR A 125 6.20 -4.92 -7.63
N ARG A 126 6.42 -5.35 -6.38
CA ARG A 126 7.59 -6.18 -6.04
C ARG A 126 7.56 -7.53 -6.76
N PRO A 127 8.75 -8.08 -7.08
CA PRO A 127 8.85 -9.38 -7.71
C PRO A 127 8.10 -10.46 -6.89
N PRO A 128 7.25 -11.24 -7.55
CA PRO A 128 6.48 -12.29 -6.88
C PRO A 128 7.36 -13.50 -6.53
N GLU A 129 6.96 -14.26 -5.51
CA GLU A 129 7.58 -15.56 -5.21
C GLU A 129 7.31 -16.59 -6.33
N ALA A 130 6.17 -16.44 -7.02
CA ALA A 130 5.78 -17.30 -8.14
C ALA A 130 5.64 -16.48 -9.45
N PRO A 131 6.71 -16.34 -10.25
CA PRO A 131 6.71 -15.51 -11.46
C PRO A 131 5.71 -15.94 -12.55
N TRP A 132 5.19 -17.17 -12.47
CA TRP A 132 4.20 -17.75 -13.40
C TRP A 132 2.75 -17.35 -13.07
N VAL A 133 2.49 -16.79 -11.87
CA VAL A 133 1.16 -16.31 -11.48
C VAL A 133 0.84 -14.98 -12.18
N ARG A 134 -0.42 -14.80 -12.57
CA ARG A 134 -0.94 -13.58 -13.22
C ARG A 134 -2.29 -13.17 -12.61
N PRO A 135 -2.45 -11.92 -12.09
CA PRO A 135 -1.38 -10.97 -11.80
C PRO A 135 -0.41 -11.51 -10.75
N PRO A 136 0.85 -11.06 -10.75
CA PRO A 136 1.81 -11.51 -9.77
C PRO A 136 1.48 -10.93 -8.39
N LEU A 137 1.36 -11.79 -7.39
CA LEU A 137 1.33 -11.38 -5.97
C LEU A 137 2.51 -12.00 -5.25
N ARG A 138 3.02 -11.29 -4.25
CA ARG A 138 4.19 -11.74 -3.53
C ARG A 138 3.91 -12.92 -2.60
N SER A 139 2.81 -12.89 -1.84
CA SER A 139 2.51 -13.89 -0.82
C SER A 139 1.78 -15.10 -1.40
N LEU A 140 2.46 -16.24 -1.47
CA LEU A 140 1.83 -17.54 -1.82
C LEU A 140 0.81 -17.97 -0.76
N ARG A 141 1.07 -17.66 0.52
CA ARG A 141 0.17 -17.97 1.64
C ARG A 141 -1.16 -17.25 1.48
N TRP A 142 -1.13 -15.97 1.17
CA TRP A 142 -2.35 -15.18 0.91
C TRP A 142 -3.13 -15.74 -0.29
N MET A 143 -2.44 -16.03 -1.38
CA MET A 143 -3.06 -16.58 -2.60
C MET A 143 -3.71 -17.94 -2.35
N GLU A 144 -3.03 -18.85 -1.64
CA GLU A 144 -3.56 -20.15 -1.29
C GLU A 144 -4.84 -20.02 -0.47
N THR A 145 -4.84 -19.14 0.56
CA THR A 145 -6.00 -18.91 1.39
C THR A 145 -7.17 -18.32 0.60
N PHE A 146 -6.89 -17.32 -0.25
CA PHE A 146 -7.90 -16.70 -1.12
C PHE A 146 -8.56 -17.74 -2.03
N LEU A 147 -7.77 -18.54 -2.75
CA LEU A 147 -8.27 -19.57 -3.64
C LEU A 147 -9.00 -20.69 -2.88
N ALA A 148 -8.48 -21.12 -1.73
CA ALA A 148 -9.12 -22.14 -0.89
C ALA A 148 -10.47 -21.64 -0.37
N THR A 149 -10.59 -20.39 0.01
CA THR A 149 -11.85 -19.79 0.48
C THR A 149 -12.89 -19.74 -0.65
N LEU A 150 -12.52 -19.28 -1.85
CA LEU A 150 -13.42 -19.33 -3.02
C LEU A 150 -13.87 -20.75 -3.34
N ARG A 151 -12.96 -21.72 -3.28
CA ARG A 151 -13.28 -23.13 -3.46
C ARG A 151 -14.25 -23.64 -2.40
N GLY A 152 -14.11 -23.18 -1.15
CA GLY A 152 -15.03 -23.46 -0.05
C GLY A 152 -16.45 -22.94 -0.30
N PHE A 153 -16.58 -21.80 -0.97
CA PHE A 153 -17.87 -21.25 -1.42
C PHE A 153 -18.45 -21.96 -2.67
N GLY A 154 -17.77 -23.00 -3.19
CA GLY A 154 -18.29 -23.80 -4.29
C GLY A 154 -17.82 -23.37 -5.69
N PHE A 155 -16.96 -22.39 -5.82
CA PHE A 155 -16.40 -22.02 -7.12
C PHE A 155 -15.61 -23.20 -7.71
N ASN A 156 -15.82 -23.54 -8.97
CA ASN A 156 -15.00 -24.51 -9.67
C ASN A 156 -13.57 -23.91 -9.92
N ARG A 157 -12.65 -24.71 -10.48
CA ARG A 157 -11.25 -24.29 -10.64
C ARG A 157 -11.11 -23.09 -11.55
N GLU A 158 -11.80 -23.10 -12.66
CA GLU A 158 -11.78 -22.06 -13.70
C GLU A 158 -12.36 -20.76 -13.16
N ALA A 159 -13.49 -20.84 -12.47
CA ALA A 159 -14.15 -19.69 -11.84
C ALA A 159 -13.28 -19.10 -10.73
N ALA A 160 -12.69 -19.89 -9.83
CA ALA A 160 -11.81 -19.39 -8.77
C ALA A 160 -10.60 -18.65 -9.34
N VAL A 161 -9.97 -19.16 -10.41
CA VAL A 161 -8.86 -18.48 -11.10
C VAL A 161 -9.35 -17.21 -11.79
N GLY A 162 -10.54 -17.23 -12.41
CA GLY A 162 -11.16 -16.07 -13.03
C GLY A 162 -11.41 -14.94 -12.03
N VAL A 163 -11.99 -15.26 -10.88
CA VAL A 163 -12.22 -14.33 -9.76
C VAL A 163 -10.89 -13.77 -9.26
N TYR A 164 -9.91 -14.64 -8.96
CA TYR A 164 -8.58 -14.20 -8.53
C TYR A 164 -8.00 -13.13 -9.49
N ARG A 165 -8.03 -13.41 -10.79
CA ARG A 165 -7.45 -12.49 -11.80
C ARG A 165 -8.21 -11.18 -11.88
N SER A 166 -9.53 -11.21 -11.99
CA SER A 166 -10.33 -10.00 -12.14
C SER A 166 -10.30 -9.15 -10.88
N PHE A 167 -10.46 -9.77 -9.71
CA PHE A 167 -10.46 -9.10 -8.41
C PHE A 167 -9.11 -8.46 -8.09
N THR A 168 -8.01 -9.22 -8.24
CA THR A 168 -6.67 -8.68 -7.98
C THR A 168 -6.28 -7.56 -8.96
N THR A 169 -6.65 -7.72 -10.24
CA THR A 169 -6.38 -6.66 -11.24
C THR A 169 -7.16 -5.39 -10.93
N PHE A 170 -8.44 -5.53 -10.54
CA PHE A 170 -9.27 -4.42 -10.10
C PHE A 170 -8.63 -3.71 -8.91
N LEU A 171 -8.35 -4.42 -7.82
CA LEU A 171 -7.76 -3.83 -6.61
C LEU A 171 -6.44 -3.12 -6.89
N LEU A 172 -5.49 -3.81 -7.55
CA LEU A 172 -4.19 -3.21 -7.81
C LEU A 172 -4.29 -2.00 -8.72
N GLY A 173 -5.11 -2.06 -9.77
CA GLY A 173 -5.30 -0.95 -10.70
C GLY A 173 -5.96 0.25 -10.03
N GLN A 174 -7.08 0.04 -9.36
CA GLN A 174 -7.84 1.10 -8.68
C GLN A 174 -6.99 1.77 -7.58
N LEU A 175 -6.42 0.96 -6.69
CA LEU A 175 -5.71 1.50 -5.54
C LEU A 175 -4.37 2.14 -5.90
N LEU A 176 -3.65 1.65 -6.92
CA LEU A 176 -2.44 2.33 -7.40
C LEU A 176 -2.75 3.72 -7.94
N LEU A 177 -3.87 3.89 -8.66
CA LEU A 177 -4.28 5.19 -9.16
C LEU A 177 -4.78 6.10 -8.03
N GLU A 178 -5.50 5.55 -7.06
CA GLU A 178 -5.98 6.30 -5.89
C GLU A 178 -4.81 6.84 -5.06
N VAL A 179 -3.82 6.00 -4.70
CA VAL A 179 -2.65 6.48 -3.94
C VAL A 179 -1.78 7.44 -4.74
N ALA A 180 -1.73 7.30 -6.08
CA ALA A 180 -1.02 8.23 -6.95
C ALA A 180 -1.69 9.61 -6.97
N ALA A 181 -3.02 9.68 -6.98
CA ALA A 181 -3.77 10.93 -6.86
C ALA A 181 -3.49 11.65 -5.53
N HIS A 182 -3.17 10.90 -4.47
CA HIS A 182 -2.73 11.41 -3.17
C HIS A 182 -1.21 11.67 -3.08
N GLY A 183 -0.50 11.69 -4.21
CA GLY A 183 0.91 12.05 -4.29
C GLY A 183 1.91 10.92 -4.00
N ALA A 184 1.45 9.67 -3.97
CA ALA A 184 2.37 8.53 -3.87
C ALA A 184 3.10 8.31 -5.21
N PRO A 185 4.43 8.10 -5.20
CA PRO A 185 5.17 7.84 -6.42
C PRO A 185 4.86 6.42 -6.94
N LEU A 186 4.34 6.30 -8.16
CA LEU A 186 4.05 5.00 -8.80
C LEU A 186 5.31 4.21 -9.16
N SER A 187 6.44 4.87 -9.24
CA SER A 187 7.74 4.26 -9.53
C SER A 187 8.87 5.05 -8.88
N PRO A 188 9.91 4.37 -8.37
CA PRO A 188 11.10 5.04 -7.87
C PRO A 188 11.79 5.96 -8.90
N ALA A 189 11.54 5.73 -10.20
CA ALA A 189 12.06 6.55 -11.28
C ALA A 189 11.28 7.87 -11.46
N MET A 190 10.05 7.98 -10.95
CA MET A 190 9.26 9.21 -11.07
C MET A 190 9.72 10.29 -10.09
N ASP A 191 10.33 9.91 -8.95
CA ASP A 191 10.92 10.86 -8.00
C ASP A 191 12.17 11.57 -8.57
N ALA A 192 12.79 11.00 -9.61
CA ALA A 192 13.98 11.57 -10.26
C ALA A 192 13.64 12.62 -11.33
N VAL A 193 12.37 12.77 -11.68
CA VAL A 193 11.95 13.88 -12.53
C VAL A 193 11.86 15.09 -11.59
N ASP A 194 12.94 15.89 -11.60
CA ASP A 194 13.00 17.18 -10.93
C ASP A 194 11.64 17.86 -11.02
N GLY A 195 11.14 18.32 -9.88
CA GLY A 195 9.91 19.11 -9.80
C GLY A 195 10.03 20.44 -10.57
N GLY A 196 10.24 20.31 -11.88
CA GLY A 196 10.12 21.42 -12.80
C GLY A 196 8.74 22.02 -12.58
N ALA A 197 8.69 23.35 -12.41
CA ALA A 197 7.43 24.06 -12.34
C ALA A 197 6.49 23.52 -13.41
N PRO A 198 5.22 23.22 -13.09
CA PRO A 198 4.26 22.74 -14.07
C PRO A 198 4.34 23.67 -15.29
N LEU A 199 4.61 23.11 -16.46
CA LEU A 199 4.55 23.91 -17.69
C LEU A 199 3.16 24.53 -17.72
N PRO A 200 3.03 25.86 -18.00
CA PRO A 200 1.73 26.48 -18.11
C PRO A 200 0.95 25.74 -19.19
N LEU A 201 0.01 24.89 -18.77
CA LEU A 201 -0.87 24.16 -19.65
C LEU A 201 -1.84 25.15 -20.29
N ASP A 202 -1.67 25.38 -21.60
CA ASP A 202 -2.67 26.11 -22.38
C ASP A 202 -3.86 25.18 -22.67
N LEU A 203 -4.81 25.16 -21.74
CA LEU A 203 -6.03 24.35 -21.84
C LEU A 203 -6.98 24.84 -22.96
N GLN A 204 -6.72 25.99 -23.58
CA GLN A 204 -7.59 26.50 -24.67
C GLN A 204 -7.56 25.60 -25.90
N GLN A 205 -6.52 24.81 -26.07
CA GLN A 205 -6.42 23.79 -27.13
C GLN A 205 -7.23 22.53 -26.85
N TYR A 206 -7.76 22.39 -25.64
CA TYR A 206 -8.47 21.20 -25.16
C TYR A 206 -9.84 21.58 -24.57
N PRO A 207 -10.82 21.95 -25.41
CA PRO A 207 -12.10 22.52 -24.94
C PRO A 207 -12.89 21.61 -23.99
N ASN A 208 -12.87 20.31 -24.22
CA ASN A 208 -13.54 19.35 -23.34
C ASN A 208 -12.86 19.27 -21.96
N LEU A 209 -11.50 19.30 -21.91
CA LEU A 209 -10.80 19.34 -20.63
C LEU A 209 -11.06 20.65 -19.89
N LEU A 210 -11.15 21.77 -20.60
CA LEU A 210 -11.43 23.06 -20.00
C LEU A 210 -12.85 23.11 -19.40
N GLU A 211 -13.83 22.58 -20.11
CA GLU A 211 -15.23 22.49 -19.67
C GLU A 211 -15.40 21.57 -18.48
N LEU A 212 -14.78 20.36 -18.52
CA LEU A 212 -14.96 19.30 -17.54
C LEU A 212 -13.96 19.36 -16.37
N ALA A 213 -12.97 20.24 -16.42
CA ALA A 213 -11.93 20.33 -15.38
C ALA A 213 -12.47 20.43 -13.95
N PRO A 214 -13.54 21.20 -13.62
CA PRO A 214 -14.07 21.22 -12.27
C PRO A 214 -14.57 19.85 -11.80
N MET A 215 -15.27 19.10 -12.67
CA MET A 215 -15.79 17.76 -12.35
C MET A 215 -14.66 16.72 -12.27
N LEU A 216 -13.66 16.83 -13.15
CA LEU A 216 -12.49 15.94 -13.14
C LEU A 216 -11.57 16.14 -11.92
N ALA A 217 -11.67 17.28 -11.25
CA ALA A 217 -10.89 17.60 -10.06
C ALA A 217 -11.59 17.20 -8.75
N GLU A 218 -12.86 16.78 -8.81
CA GLU A 218 -13.59 16.32 -7.64
C GLU A 218 -13.09 14.93 -7.22
N ASP A 219 -12.90 14.74 -5.90
CA ASP A 219 -12.50 13.45 -5.35
C ASP A 219 -13.75 12.62 -5.03
N HIS A 220 -14.00 11.63 -5.86
CA HIS A 220 -15.06 10.63 -5.69
C HIS A 220 -14.50 9.23 -5.46
N SER A 221 -13.22 9.09 -5.12
CA SER A 221 -12.47 7.83 -5.08
C SER A 221 -13.16 6.72 -4.27
N LEU A 222 -13.78 7.06 -3.13
CA LEU A 222 -14.54 6.07 -2.35
C LEU A 222 -15.80 5.60 -3.09
N ALA A 223 -16.60 6.51 -3.61
CA ALA A 223 -17.83 6.16 -4.31
C ALA A 223 -17.54 5.36 -5.58
N GLU A 224 -16.53 5.77 -6.34
CA GLU A 224 -16.07 5.05 -7.54
C GLU A 224 -15.52 3.66 -7.21
N PHE A 225 -14.83 3.51 -6.08
CA PHE A 225 -14.34 2.21 -5.61
C PHE A 225 -15.49 1.28 -5.26
N GLU A 226 -16.50 1.76 -4.51
CA GLU A 226 -17.67 0.96 -4.11
C GLU A 226 -18.47 0.52 -5.34
N GLU A 227 -18.81 1.46 -6.25
CA GLU A 227 -19.55 1.18 -7.47
C GLU A 227 -18.82 0.15 -8.36
N ALA A 228 -17.52 0.34 -8.57
CA ALA A 228 -16.74 -0.58 -9.39
C ALA A 228 -16.56 -1.96 -8.72
N LEU A 229 -16.54 -2.02 -7.38
CA LEU A 229 -16.51 -3.28 -6.64
C LEU A 229 -17.86 -4.01 -6.78
N GLU A 230 -18.98 -3.34 -6.61
CA GLU A 230 -20.33 -3.90 -6.81
C GLU A 230 -20.49 -4.45 -8.23
N ASP A 231 -20.14 -3.67 -9.26
CA ASP A 231 -20.16 -4.12 -10.66
C ASP A 231 -19.32 -5.37 -10.90
N LEU A 232 -18.16 -5.45 -10.24
CA LEU A 232 -17.30 -6.62 -10.32
C LEU A 232 -17.96 -7.85 -9.69
N LEU A 233 -18.59 -7.70 -8.51
CA LEU A 233 -19.26 -8.79 -7.81
C LEU A 233 -20.48 -9.30 -8.60
N ASP A 234 -21.29 -8.42 -9.16
CA ASP A 234 -22.44 -8.75 -10.02
C ASP A 234 -22.00 -9.54 -11.26
N ARG A 235 -20.89 -9.11 -11.89
CA ARG A 235 -20.32 -9.84 -13.02
C ARG A 235 -19.80 -11.22 -12.63
N ILE A 236 -19.20 -11.38 -11.46
CA ILE A 236 -18.74 -12.67 -10.95
C ILE A 236 -19.96 -13.58 -10.72
N GLU A 237 -21.02 -13.08 -10.11
CA GLU A 237 -22.25 -13.82 -9.87
C GLU A 237 -22.89 -14.33 -11.17
N THR A 238 -23.04 -13.45 -12.15
CA THR A 238 -23.56 -13.81 -13.46
C THR A 238 -22.76 -14.91 -14.14
N ASN A 239 -21.42 -14.84 -14.08
CA ASN A 239 -20.52 -15.80 -14.72
C ASN A 239 -20.45 -17.14 -14.00
N THR A 240 -20.77 -17.20 -12.70
CA THR A 240 -20.77 -18.45 -11.92
C THR A 240 -22.08 -19.25 -12.04
N HIS A 241 -23.17 -18.59 -12.44
CA HIS A 241 -24.48 -19.21 -12.65
C HIS A 241 -24.71 -19.63 -14.11
N THR A 242 -23.77 -19.37 -15.01
CA THR A 242 -23.87 -19.88 -16.39
C THR A 242 -23.31 -21.31 -16.43
N PRO A 243 -24.13 -22.31 -16.84
CA PRO A 243 -23.79 -23.73 -16.84
C PRO A 243 -22.68 -24.09 -17.83
#